data_c150fa1b0b9d7f88c66a6526d1689ea1
#
_entry.id   c150fa1b0b9d7f88c66a6526d1689ea1
#
_cell.length_a   1.000
_cell.length_b   1.000
_cell.length_c   1.000
_cell.angle_alpha   90.00
_cell.angle_beta   90.00
_cell.angle_gamma   90.00
#
_symmetry.space_group_name_H-M   'P 1'
#
loop_
_entity.id
_entity.type
_entity.pdbx_description
1 polymer ?
#
loop_
_entity_poly.entity_id
_entity_poly.type
_entity_poly.pdbx_seq_one_letter_code
_entity_poly.pdbx_strand_id
1 'polypeptide(L)'
;MANTNVEQKVAQMDSEKKERILQDFDEFKRYLGDKVHKGEKLGLNEEQLAKATEKVANYLAAHEEPRNAEENLLHELWKVGDKEHQHALAHMLVRLVQ
;
A
#
# COMPACT_ATOMS: atom_id res chain seq x y z
N MET A 1 -14.20 -0.45 26.13
CA MET A 1 -13.80 0.78 26.79
C MET A 1 -12.72 1.51 26.01
N ALA A 2 -11.54 0.92 25.84
CA ALA A 2 -10.49 1.54 25.03
C ALA A 2 -10.92 1.75 23.56
N ASN A 3 -11.70 0.81 23.00
CA ASN A 3 -12.21 0.91 21.63
C ASN A 3 -13.16 2.08 21.43
N THR A 4 -13.99 2.38 22.44
CA THR A 4 -14.93 3.51 22.39
C THR A 4 -14.18 4.83 22.27
N ASN A 5 -13.08 4.99 23.01
CA ASN A 5 -12.26 6.21 22.95
C ASN A 5 -11.59 6.39 21.59
N VAL A 6 -11.12 5.32 20.99
CA VAL A 6 -10.51 5.35 19.65
C VAL A 6 -11.56 5.74 18.60
N GLU A 7 -12.74 5.14 18.66
CA GLU A 7 -13.84 5.45 17.75
C GLU A 7 -14.25 6.92 17.85
N GLN A 8 -14.34 7.46 19.09
CA GLN A 8 -14.67 8.87 19.30
C GLN A 8 -13.60 9.79 18.72
N LYS A 9 -12.33 9.45 18.90
CA LYS A 9 -11.23 10.24 18.33
C LYS A 9 -11.26 10.26 16.82
N VAL A 10 -11.55 9.13 16.20
CA VAL A 10 -11.69 9.04 14.74
C VAL A 10 -12.89 9.85 14.26
N ALA A 11 -14.03 9.75 14.96
CA ALA A 11 -15.23 10.50 14.62
C ALA A 11 -15.06 12.02 14.75
N GLN A 12 -14.17 12.47 15.66
CA GLN A 12 -13.86 13.88 15.87
C GLN A 12 -12.76 14.41 14.94
N MET A 13 -12.22 13.55 14.06
CA MET A 13 -11.21 13.96 13.13
C MET A 13 -11.77 15.01 12.16
N ASP A 14 -10.99 16.07 11.97
CA ASP A 14 -11.28 17.18 11.08
C ASP A 14 -11.54 16.71 9.64
N SER A 15 -12.56 17.30 8.98
CA SER A 15 -12.95 16.98 7.61
C SER A 15 -11.79 17.15 6.62
N GLU A 16 -11.02 18.21 6.76
CA GLU A 16 -9.85 18.46 5.90
C GLU A 16 -8.79 17.37 6.03
N LYS A 17 -8.58 16.89 7.24
CA LYS A 17 -7.65 15.82 7.54
C LYS A 17 -8.12 14.52 6.92
N LYS A 18 -9.42 14.22 7.03
CA LYS A 18 -10.04 13.04 6.41
C LYS A 18 -9.92 13.08 4.90
N GLU A 19 -10.20 14.22 4.29
CA GLU A 19 -10.09 14.42 2.84
C GLU A 19 -8.66 14.24 2.35
N ARG A 20 -7.69 14.76 3.08
CA ARG A 20 -6.27 14.60 2.73
C ARG A 20 -5.82 13.15 2.77
N ILE A 21 -6.22 12.42 3.80
CA ILE A 21 -5.90 11.01 3.94
C ILE A 21 -6.48 10.22 2.77
N LEU A 22 -7.75 10.48 2.42
CA LEU A 22 -8.40 9.81 1.30
C LEU A 22 -7.75 10.17 -0.04
N GLN A 23 -7.36 11.43 -0.22
CA GLN A 23 -6.70 11.90 -1.41
C GLN A 23 -5.34 11.23 -1.62
N ASP A 24 -4.54 11.15 -0.57
CA ASP A 24 -3.24 10.49 -0.59
C ASP A 24 -3.37 9.01 -0.90
N PHE A 25 -4.39 8.37 -0.33
CA PHE A 25 -4.67 6.96 -0.58
C PHE A 25 -5.09 6.73 -2.03
N ASP A 26 -5.93 7.60 -2.59
CA ASP A 26 -6.35 7.53 -3.99
C ASP A 26 -5.18 7.72 -4.94
N GLU A 27 -4.28 8.66 -4.64
CA GLU A 27 -3.07 8.87 -5.42
C GLU A 27 -2.15 7.65 -5.39
N PHE A 28 -1.99 7.05 -4.22
CA PHE A 28 -1.22 5.82 -4.06
C PHE A 28 -1.81 4.68 -4.90
N LYS A 29 -3.13 4.48 -4.81
CA LYS A 29 -3.80 3.43 -5.60
C LYS A 29 -3.66 3.67 -7.10
N ARG A 30 -3.76 4.92 -7.52
CA ARG A 30 -3.63 5.28 -8.94
C ARG A 30 -2.21 4.99 -9.46
N TYR A 31 -1.22 5.38 -8.68
CA TYR A 31 0.18 5.12 -9.02
C TYR A 31 0.45 3.63 -9.15
N LEU A 32 0.06 2.87 -8.12
CA LEU A 32 0.27 1.42 -8.13
C LEU A 32 -0.55 0.75 -9.25
N GLY A 33 -1.78 1.21 -9.46
CA GLY A 33 -2.66 0.71 -10.51
C GLY A 33 -2.07 0.89 -11.90
N ASP A 34 -1.45 2.03 -12.17
CA ASP A 34 -0.76 2.27 -13.45
C ASP A 34 0.35 1.25 -13.69
N LYS A 35 1.12 0.93 -12.66
CA LYS A 35 2.21 -0.06 -12.76
C LYS A 35 1.66 -1.46 -13.01
N VAL A 36 0.61 -1.85 -12.29
CA VAL A 36 -0.03 -3.16 -12.43
C VAL A 36 -0.65 -3.29 -13.83
N HIS A 37 -1.37 -2.27 -14.31
CA HIS A 37 -2.00 -2.31 -15.63
C HIS A 37 -0.97 -2.41 -16.75
N LYS A 38 0.16 -1.75 -16.61
CA LYS A 38 1.27 -1.89 -17.59
C LYS A 38 1.80 -3.33 -17.63
N GLY A 39 1.96 -3.95 -16.46
CA GLY A 39 2.36 -5.35 -16.38
C GLY A 39 1.34 -6.28 -17.03
N GLU A 40 0.05 -6.05 -16.80
CA GLU A 40 -1.01 -6.83 -17.41
C GLU A 40 -0.98 -6.71 -18.95
N LYS A 41 -0.72 -5.54 -19.49
CA LYS A 41 -0.58 -5.33 -20.94
C LYS A 41 0.60 -6.10 -21.51
N LEU A 42 1.62 -6.37 -20.71
CA LEU A 42 2.77 -7.17 -21.09
C LEU A 42 2.51 -8.68 -20.96
N GLY A 43 1.30 -9.06 -20.54
CA GLY A 43 0.90 -10.46 -20.41
C GLY A 43 1.25 -11.10 -19.08
N LEU A 44 1.60 -10.32 -18.07
CA LEU A 44 1.93 -10.84 -16.75
C LEU A 44 0.65 -11.26 -15.99
N ASN A 45 0.68 -12.42 -15.36
CA ASN A 45 -0.41 -12.88 -14.48
C ASN A 45 -0.21 -12.32 -13.07
N GLU A 46 -1.17 -12.58 -12.17
CA GLU A 46 -1.13 -12.08 -10.79
C GLU A 46 0.14 -12.49 -10.05
N GLU A 47 0.57 -13.74 -10.19
CA GLU A 47 1.78 -14.23 -9.54
C GLU A 47 3.03 -13.50 -10.03
N GLN A 48 3.13 -13.27 -11.33
CA GLN A 48 4.24 -12.53 -11.91
C GLN A 48 4.23 -11.07 -11.50
N LEU A 49 3.05 -10.45 -11.45
CA LEU A 49 2.87 -9.09 -10.96
C LEU A 49 3.26 -8.97 -9.49
N ALA A 50 2.88 -9.95 -8.67
CA ALA A 50 3.24 -9.97 -7.26
C ALA A 50 4.75 -10.09 -7.06
N LYS A 51 5.41 -10.94 -7.84
CA LYS A 51 6.87 -11.08 -7.79
C LYS A 51 7.58 -9.79 -8.19
N ALA A 52 7.09 -9.12 -9.22
CA ALA A 52 7.64 -7.82 -9.62
C ALA A 52 7.44 -6.78 -8.53
N THR A 53 6.26 -6.76 -7.90
CA THR A 53 5.95 -5.86 -6.78
C THR A 53 6.87 -6.12 -5.60
N GLU A 54 7.15 -7.37 -5.27
CA GLU A 54 8.11 -7.72 -4.21
C GLU A 54 9.50 -7.14 -4.46
N LYS A 55 9.99 -7.25 -5.68
CA LYS A 55 11.30 -6.70 -6.06
C LYS A 55 11.34 -5.19 -5.91
N VAL A 56 10.30 -4.51 -6.38
CA VAL A 56 10.20 -3.05 -6.27
C VAL A 56 10.09 -2.64 -4.81
N ALA A 57 9.25 -3.31 -4.03
CA ALA A 57 9.07 -3.00 -2.61
C ALA A 57 10.37 -3.21 -1.81
N ASN A 58 11.11 -4.29 -2.09
CA ASN A 58 12.40 -4.52 -1.44
C ASN A 58 13.39 -3.41 -1.76
N TYR A 59 13.42 -2.97 -3.01
CA TYR A 59 14.30 -1.88 -3.43
C TYR A 59 13.93 -0.58 -2.72
N LEU A 60 12.64 -0.22 -2.73
CA LEU A 60 12.15 1.01 -2.10
C LEU A 60 12.38 0.99 -0.60
N ALA A 61 12.14 -0.14 0.06
CA ALA A 61 12.35 -0.27 1.51
C ALA A 61 13.82 -0.05 1.89
N ALA A 62 14.74 -0.39 0.99
CA ALA A 62 16.18 -0.24 1.25
C ALA A 62 16.73 1.14 0.87
N HIS A 63 16.13 1.85 -0.08
CA HIS A 63 16.74 3.01 -0.71
C HIS A 63 15.94 4.29 -0.65
N GLU A 64 14.64 4.24 -0.38
CA GLU A 64 13.80 5.43 -0.42
C GLU A 64 13.01 5.64 0.87
N GLU A 65 12.78 6.92 1.19
CA GLU A 65 11.93 7.29 2.31
C GLU A 65 10.47 7.33 1.86
N PRO A 66 9.53 6.88 2.73
CA PRO A 66 8.10 6.97 2.42
C PRO A 66 7.66 8.43 2.23
N ARG A 67 6.79 8.67 1.24
CA ARG A 67 6.32 10.02 0.91
C ARG A 67 5.08 10.44 1.70
N ASN A 68 4.30 9.48 2.17
CA ASN A 68 3.05 9.74 2.90
C ASN A 68 2.79 8.65 3.92
N ALA A 69 1.69 8.78 4.67
CA ALA A 69 1.35 7.85 5.74
C ALA A 69 1.09 6.43 5.23
N GLU A 70 0.44 6.30 4.07
CA GLU A 70 0.13 5.00 3.46
C GLU A 70 1.39 4.27 3.04
N GLU A 71 2.31 4.97 2.40
CA GLU A 71 3.60 4.40 2.02
C GLU A 71 4.42 4.02 3.25
N ASN A 72 4.36 4.84 4.29
CA ASN A 72 5.06 4.55 5.54
C ASN A 72 4.53 3.29 6.20
N LEU A 73 3.20 3.12 6.24
CA LEU A 73 2.58 1.92 6.79
C LEU A 73 3.01 0.68 6.01
N LEU A 74 2.97 0.73 4.68
CA LEU A 74 3.41 -0.37 3.83
C LEU A 74 4.89 -0.70 4.04
N HIS A 75 5.72 0.33 4.16
CA HIS A 75 7.15 0.17 4.42
C HIS A 75 7.38 -0.57 5.75
N GLU A 76 6.69 -0.16 6.81
CA GLU A 76 6.82 -0.79 8.12
C GLU A 76 6.31 -2.23 8.11
N LEU A 77 5.16 -2.48 7.45
CA LEU A 77 4.64 -3.84 7.32
C LEU A 77 5.60 -4.72 6.53
N TRP A 78 6.18 -4.19 5.48
CA TRP A 78 7.15 -4.91 4.66
C TRP A 78 8.37 -5.35 5.48
N LYS A 79 8.87 -4.44 6.31
CA LYS A 79 10.06 -4.69 7.13
C LYS A 79 9.85 -5.76 8.20
N VAL A 80 8.65 -5.83 8.79
CA VAL A 80 8.37 -6.80 9.86
C VAL A 80 7.92 -8.15 9.34
N GLY A 81 7.58 -8.26 8.06
CA GLY A 81 7.17 -9.51 7.45
C GLY A 81 8.34 -10.37 7.00
N ASP A 82 8.15 -11.67 6.99
CA ASP A 82 9.08 -12.58 6.32
C ASP A 82 8.75 -12.65 4.82
N LYS A 83 9.43 -13.52 4.08
CA LYS A 83 9.22 -13.65 2.63
C LYS A 83 7.80 -14.07 2.28
N GLU A 84 7.19 -14.94 3.07
CA GLU A 84 5.82 -15.37 2.85
C GLU A 84 4.83 -14.22 3.05
N HIS A 85 5.00 -13.45 4.11
CA HIS A 85 4.17 -12.27 4.38
C HIS A 85 4.33 -11.22 3.30
N GLN A 86 5.56 -10.96 2.87
CA GLN A 86 5.85 -10.01 1.80
C GLN A 86 5.19 -10.44 0.49
N HIS A 87 5.24 -11.72 0.18
CA HIS A 87 4.60 -12.27 -1.02
C HIS A 87 3.09 -12.12 -0.96
N ALA A 88 2.49 -12.46 0.19
CA ALA A 88 1.05 -12.31 0.40
C ALA A 88 0.62 -10.84 0.31
N LEU A 89 1.39 -9.94 0.90
CA LEU A 89 1.11 -8.49 0.82
C LEU A 89 1.20 -7.99 -0.61
N ALA A 90 2.18 -8.45 -1.38
CA ALA A 90 2.31 -8.09 -2.79
C ALA A 90 1.09 -8.54 -3.61
N HIS A 91 0.59 -9.75 -3.36
CA HIS A 91 -0.66 -10.22 -3.98
C HIS A 91 -1.85 -9.34 -3.63
N MET A 92 -1.98 -8.97 -2.36
CA MET A 92 -3.07 -8.10 -1.91
C MET A 92 -2.98 -6.72 -2.55
N LEU A 93 -1.80 -6.17 -2.68
CA LEU A 93 -1.59 -4.87 -3.33
C LEU A 93 -1.98 -4.92 -4.81
N VAL A 94 -1.62 -5.98 -5.50
CA VAL A 94 -2.01 -6.17 -6.91
C VAL A 94 -3.54 -6.22 -7.03
N ARG A 95 -4.20 -7.00 -6.18
CA ARG A 95 -5.67 -7.11 -6.17
C ARG A 95 -6.36 -5.80 -5.83
N LEU A 96 -5.76 -5.02 -4.94
CA LEU A 96 -6.31 -3.74 -4.53
C LEU A 96 -6.48 -2.78 -5.71
N VAL A 97 -5.60 -2.85 -6.68
CA VAL A 97 -5.54 -1.88 -7.78
C VAL A 97 -5.89 -2.47 -9.15
N GLN A 98 -6.24 -3.74 -9.21
CA GLN A 98 -6.71 -4.38 -10.44
C GLN A 98 -8.02 -3.82 -10.96
#